data_b1612cd559f4c23071871de5079e3f27
#
_entry.id   b1612cd559f4c23071871de5079e3f27
#
_cell.length_a   1.000
_cell.length_b   1.000
_cell.length_c   1.000
_cell.angle_alpha   90.00
_cell.angle_beta   90.00
_cell.angle_gamma   90.00
#
_symmetry.space_group_name_H-M   'P 1'
#
loop_
_entity.id
_entity.type
_entity.pdbx_description
1 polymer ?
#
loop_
_entity_poly.entity_id
_entity_poly.type
_entity_poly.pdbx_seq_one_letter_code
_entity_poly.pdbx_strand_id
1 'polypeptide(L)'
;SKLKEQADKYNCKYEVIDLTNTPEPREFSKIIDQEVEITGLVNCIGSILIKPLHGTSLDEFNDVITTNLFSSYFLLASFARRMKNGSAVFFSSVAGSKGLSNHEAISAAKSGIEGFARSAAATYAKDNLRVNVIAPSIMDSNMSQKILSTETAREVSKNMHPIAKIGDSSDIIPVIKWLLSPEAKWVTGQTIHVDGGLSTVKPR
;
A
#
# COMPACT_ATOMS: atom_id res chain seq x y z
N SER A 1 -14.51 -15.69 13.01
CA SER A 1 -13.39 -14.72 12.96
C SER A 1 -13.89 -13.42 12.35
N LYS A 2 -13.26 -12.27 12.68
CA LYS A 2 -13.58 -10.96 12.08
C LYS A 2 -13.53 -11.00 10.55
N LEU A 3 -12.62 -11.79 9.98
CA LEU A 3 -12.47 -11.91 8.53
C LEU A 3 -13.70 -12.58 7.90
N LYS A 4 -14.22 -13.65 8.53
CA LYS A 4 -15.45 -14.30 8.08
C LYS A 4 -16.66 -13.36 8.13
N GLU A 5 -16.81 -12.64 9.22
CA GLU A 5 -17.90 -11.65 9.39
C GLU A 5 -17.86 -10.56 8.29
N GLN A 6 -16.66 -10.05 7.95
CA GLN A 6 -16.50 -9.10 6.86
C GLN A 6 -16.79 -9.73 5.49
N ALA A 7 -16.33 -10.96 5.25
CA ALA A 7 -16.60 -11.68 4.01
C ALA A 7 -18.11 -11.90 3.80
N ASP A 8 -18.81 -12.33 4.84
CA ASP A 8 -20.26 -12.51 4.81
C ASP A 8 -20.99 -11.18 4.56
N LYS A 9 -20.57 -10.09 5.24
CA LYS A 9 -21.14 -8.75 5.07
C LYS A 9 -21.05 -8.22 3.65
N TYR A 10 -19.92 -8.47 2.97
CA TYR A 10 -19.65 -7.95 1.63
C TYR A 10 -19.87 -9.00 0.53
N ASN A 11 -20.40 -10.18 0.88
CA ASN A 11 -20.62 -11.30 -0.03
C ASN A 11 -19.37 -11.62 -0.87
N CYS A 12 -18.24 -11.76 -0.21
CA CYS A 12 -16.97 -12.09 -0.86
C CYS A 12 -16.30 -13.31 -0.23
N LYS A 13 -15.44 -13.97 -1.00
CA LYS A 13 -14.58 -15.05 -0.48
C LYS A 13 -13.42 -14.45 0.31
N TYR A 14 -12.86 -15.24 1.22
CA TYR A 14 -11.66 -14.88 1.96
C TYR A 14 -10.71 -16.06 2.06
N GLU A 15 -9.45 -15.74 2.21
CA GLU A 15 -8.36 -16.69 2.46
C GLU A 15 -7.43 -16.10 3.52
N VAL A 16 -6.81 -16.96 4.32
CA VAL A 16 -5.83 -16.57 5.35
C VAL A 16 -4.46 -17.03 4.89
N ILE A 17 -3.51 -16.12 4.82
CA ILE A 17 -2.13 -16.41 4.45
C ILE A 17 -1.16 -15.91 5.51
N ASP A 18 -0.17 -16.74 5.83
CA ASP A 18 0.99 -16.37 6.63
C ASP A 18 2.12 -15.88 5.69
N LEU A 19 2.47 -14.61 5.77
CA LEU A 19 3.51 -14.01 4.96
C LEU A 19 4.93 -14.49 5.33
N THR A 20 5.11 -15.13 6.48
CA THR A 20 6.38 -15.71 6.89
C THR A 20 6.59 -17.13 6.34
N ASN A 21 5.51 -17.77 5.89
CA ASN A 21 5.51 -19.11 5.32
C ASN A 21 4.57 -19.18 4.11
N THR A 22 4.89 -18.39 3.08
CA THR A 22 4.06 -18.34 1.87
C THR A 22 4.32 -19.56 0.97
N PRO A 23 3.30 -20.08 0.29
CA PRO A 23 3.50 -21.01 -0.81
C PRO A 23 4.16 -20.31 -1.99
N GLU A 24 4.59 -21.05 -2.99
CA GLU A 24 5.02 -20.44 -4.25
C GLU A 24 3.88 -19.61 -4.89
N PRO A 25 4.17 -18.45 -5.50
CA PRO A 25 3.13 -17.59 -6.07
C PRO A 25 2.20 -18.31 -7.07
N ARG A 26 2.72 -19.26 -7.84
CA ARG A 26 1.91 -20.06 -8.77
C ARG A 26 0.91 -20.97 -8.05
N GLU A 27 1.30 -21.53 -6.91
CA GLU A 27 0.39 -22.34 -6.11
C GLU A 27 -0.67 -21.47 -5.44
N PHE A 28 -0.26 -20.32 -4.89
CA PHE A 28 -1.20 -19.37 -4.30
C PHE A 28 -2.21 -18.84 -5.31
N SER A 29 -1.83 -18.66 -6.55
CA SER A 29 -2.76 -18.16 -7.59
C SER A 29 -3.95 -19.09 -7.82
N LYS A 30 -3.87 -20.37 -7.44
CA LYS A 30 -4.93 -21.38 -7.59
C LYS A 30 -6.09 -21.21 -6.59
N ILE A 31 -5.93 -20.38 -5.55
CA ILE A 31 -7.01 -20.06 -4.60
C ILE A 31 -8.21 -19.37 -5.29
N ILE A 32 -7.94 -18.67 -6.39
CA ILE A 32 -8.97 -18.08 -7.23
C ILE A 32 -9.19 -19.02 -8.42
N ASP A 33 -10.44 -19.40 -8.63
CA ASP A 33 -10.85 -20.22 -9.77
C ASP A 33 -10.23 -19.69 -11.08
N GLN A 34 -9.67 -20.57 -11.89
CA GLN A 34 -8.95 -20.22 -13.11
C GLN A 34 -9.83 -19.55 -14.15
N GLU A 35 -11.14 -19.82 -14.12
CA GLU A 35 -12.13 -19.20 -15.01
C GLU A 35 -12.54 -17.78 -14.59
N VAL A 36 -12.17 -17.36 -13.37
CA VAL A 36 -12.45 -16.00 -12.87
C VAL A 36 -11.45 -15.02 -13.45
N GLU A 37 -11.95 -14.01 -14.15
CA GLU A 37 -11.14 -12.87 -14.60
C GLU A 37 -10.74 -11.97 -13.43
N ILE A 38 -9.46 -11.67 -13.31
CA ILE A 38 -8.95 -10.76 -12.28
C ILE A 38 -8.68 -9.40 -12.91
N THR A 39 -9.59 -8.45 -12.69
CA THR A 39 -9.51 -7.11 -13.28
C THR A 39 -8.84 -6.09 -12.37
N GLY A 40 -8.77 -6.36 -11.05
CA GLY A 40 -8.20 -5.45 -10.07
C GLY A 40 -7.47 -6.15 -8.93
N LEU A 41 -6.39 -5.55 -8.45
CA LEU A 41 -5.64 -5.96 -7.26
C LEU A 41 -5.37 -4.73 -6.40
N VAL A 42 -5.73 -4.80 -5.12
CA VAL A 42 -5.37 -3.76 -4.14
C VAL A 42 -4.66 -4.43 -2.96
N ASN A 43 -3.42 -4.03 -2.69
CA ASN A 43 -2.70 -4.49 -1.51
C ASN A 43 -2.74 -3.44 -0.41
N CYS A 44 -3.56 -3.67 0.60
CA CYS A 44 -3.65 -2.82 1.80
C CYS A 44 -2.85 -3.39 3.00
N ILE A 45 -2.06 -4.44 2.80
CA ILE A 45 -1.23 -5.03 3.85
C ILE A 45 -0.07 -4.08 4.15
N GLY A 46 0.17 -3.82 5.43
CA GLY A 46 1.27 -2.97 5.85
C GLY A 46 1.40 -2.86 7.35
N SER A 47 2.52 -2.30 7.77
CA SER A 47 2.82 -1.98 9.16
C SER A 47 3.52 -0.62 9.25
N ILE A 48 3.61 -0.08 10.46
CA ILE A 48 4.38 1.15 10.76
C ILE A 48 5.42 0.80 11.81
N LEU A 49 6.68 1.16 11.55
CA LEU A 49 7.76 1.17 12.53
C LEU A 49 8.41 2.54 12.51
N ILE A 50 8.33 3.27 13.63
CA ILE A 50 9.04 4.54 13.85
C ILE A 50 10.04 4.30 14.96
N LYS A 51 11.30 4.10 14.58
CA LYS A 51 12.36 3.73 15.50
C LYS A 51 13.72 4.14 14.91
N PRO A 52 14.66 4.70 15.70
CA PRO A 52 15.96 5.08 15.18
C PRO A 52 16.73 3.85 14.68
N LEU A 53 17.54 4.04 13.64
CA LEU A 53 18.29 2.98 12.97
C LEU A 53 19.08 2.09 13.95
N HIS A 54 19.83 2.70 14.88
CA HIS A 54 20.65 1.98 15.88
C HIS A 54 19.83 1.22 16.92
N GLY A 55 18.53 1.51 17.02
CA GLY A 55 17.60 0.82 17.93
C GLY A 55 16.74 -0.24 17.22
N THR A 56 16.78 -0.31 15.88
CA THR A 56 16.00 -1.27 15.10
C THR A 56 16.77 -2.61 15.02
N SER A 57 16.16 -3.69 15.49
CA SER A 57 16.74 -5.04 15.34
C SER A 57 16.61 -5.56 13.91
N LEU A 58 17.39 -6.59 13.56
CA LEU A 58 17.27 -7.26 12.27
C LEU A 58 15.90 -7.90 12.08
N ASP A 59 15.33 -8.47 13.13
CA ASP A 59 13.99 -9.08 13.06
C ASP A 59 12.92 -8.03 12.79
N GLU A 60 12.95 -6.88 13.50
CA GLU A 60 12.04 -5.76 13.26
C GLU A 60 12.17 -5.21 11.83
N PHE A 61 13.40 -5.10 11.31
CA PHE A 61 13.65 -4.69 9.94
C PHE A 61 13.05 -5.70 8.94
N ASN A 62 13.32 -6.99 9.15
CA ASN A 62 12.80 -8.07 8.29
C ASN A 62 11.26 -8.12 8.32
N ASP A 63 10.65 -7.94 9.49
CA ASP A 63 9.19 -7.88 9.62
C ASP A 63 8.60 -6.72 8.82
N VAL A 64 9.24 -5.55 8.86
CA VAL A 64 8.81 -4.38 8.06
C VAL A 64 8.92 -4.67 6.57
N ILE A 65 10.03 -5.24 6.11
CA ILE A 65 10.23 -5.60 4.70
C ILE A 65 9.21 -6.67 4.27
N THR A 66 9.03 -7.71 5.06
CA THR A 66 8.10 -8.81 4.76
C THR A 66 6.66 -8.31 4.69
N THR A 67 6.24 -7.56 5.70
CA THR A 67 4.85 -7.09 5.76
C THR A 67 4.54 -6.09 4.65
N ASN A 68 5.43 -5.16 4.35
CA ASN A 68 5.15 -4.07 3.42
C ASN A 68 5.57 -4.39 1.97
N LEU A 69 6.83 -4.74 1.75
CA LEU A 69 7.38 -4.90 0.40
C LEU A 69 7.12 -6.30 -0.15
N PHE A 70 7.47 -7.33 0.62
CA PHE A 70 7.30 -8.71 0.15
C PHE A 70 5.83 -9.04 -0.12
N SER A 71 4.89 -8.58 0.70
CA SER A 71 3.45 -8.77 0.45
C SER A 71 3.03 -8.23 -0.93
N SER A 72 3.53 -7.05 -1.32
CA SER A 72 3.24 -6.43 -2.62
C SER A 72 3.82 -7.26 -3.78
N TYR A 73 5.07 -7.69 -3.64
CA TYR A 73 5.70 -8.59 -4.60
C TYR A 73 4.92 -9.91 -4.73
N PHE A 74 4.64 -10.56 -3.60
CA PHE A 74 3.99 -11.87 -3.55
C PHE A 74 2.62 -11.85 -4.25
N LEU A 75 1.79 -10.86 -3.92
CA LEU A 75 0.45 -10.76 -4.52
C LEU A 75 0.51 -10.51 -6.02
N LEU A 76 1.36 -9.58 -6.48
CA LEU A 76 1.48 -9.33 -7.91
C LEU A 76 2.10 -10.52 -8.66
N ALA A 77 3.12 -11.16 -8.10
CA ALA A 77 3.73 -12.36 -8.68
C ALA A 77 2.72 -13.51 -8.83
N SER A 78 1.78 -13.61 -7.88
CA SER A 78 0.71 -14.62 -7.92
C SER A 78 -0.31 -14.36 -9.04
N PHE A 79 -0.68 -13.11 -9.30
CA PHE A 79 -1.84 -12.81 -10.12
C PHE A 79 -1.55 -12.06 -11.43
N ALA A 80 -0.39 -11.41 -11.60
CA ALA A 80 -0.13 -10.53 -12.74
C ALA A 80 -0.38 -11.20 -14.11
N ARG A 81 -0.03 -12.48 -14.28
CA ARG A 81 -0.24 -13.21 -15.54
C ARG A 81 -1.72 -13.43 -15.89
N ARG A 82 -2.60 -13.30 -14.91
CA ARG A 82 -4.06 -13.46 -15.04
C ARG A 82 -4.78 -12.11 -15.11
N MET A 83 -4.05 -11.00 -15.03
CA MET A 83 -4.63 -9.65 -14.96
C MET A 83 -4.45 -8.90 -16.29
N LYS A 84 -4.87 -9.49 -17.41
CA LYS A 84 -4.88 -8.78 -18.68
C LYS A 84 -5.92 -7.65 -18.66
N ASN A 85 -5.54 -6.49 -19.18
CA ASN A 85 -6.37 -5.26 -19.13
C ASN A 85 -6.76 -4.83 -17.70
N GLY A 86 -5.98 -5.27 -16.71
CA GLY A 86 -6.26 -5.04 -15.29
C GLY A 86 -5.58 -3.81 -14.69
N SER A 87 -5.78 -3.62 -13.39
CA SER A 87 -5.12 -2.57 -12.62
C SER A 87 -4.70 -3.05 -11.24
N ALA A 88 -3.45 -2.85 -10.87
CA ALA A 88 -2.92 -3.11 -9.53
C ALA A 88 -2.60 -1.80 -8.80
N VAL A 89 -2.99 -1.70 -7.54
CA VAL A 89 -2.77 -0.56 -6.66
C VAL A 89 -2.07 -1.01 -5.39
N PHE A 90 -0.92 -0.40 -5.12
CA PHE A 90 -0.12 -0.64 -3.91
C PHE A 90 -0.07 0.60 -3.04
N PHE A 91 0.34 0.44 -1.78
CA PHE A 91 0.47 1.54 -0.84
C PHE A 91 1.93 1.76 -0.43
N SER A 92 2.49 2.90 -0.85
CA SER A 92 3.68 3.50 -0.28
C SER A 92 3.31 4.38 0.94
N SER A 93 4.05 5.42 1.15
CA SER A 93 3.87 6.46 2.17
C SER A 93 4.66 7.69 1.75
N VAL A 94 4.34 8.85 2.29
CA VAL A 94 5.23 10.02 2.23
C VAL A 94 6.65 9.67 2.69
N ALA A 95 6.81 8.75 3.66
CA ALA A 95 8.12 8.26 4.11
C ALA A 95 8.92 7.54 3.01
N GLY A 96 8.31 7.10 1.91
CA GLY A 96 8.99 6.50 0.77
C GLY A 96 9.75 7.52 -0.10
N SER A 97 9.36 8.79 -0.06
CA SER A 97 9.93 9.84 -0.91
C SER A 97 10.46 11.06 -0.15
N LYS A 98 10.05 11.24 1.11
CA LYS A 98 10.48 12.34 1.98
C LYS A 98 11.26 11.80 3.17
N GLY A 99 12.43 12.39 3.48
CA GLY A 99 13.21 12.05 4.66
C GLY A 99 12.48 12.41 5.93
N LEU A 100 12.12 11.41 6.73
CA LEU A 100 11.53 11.55 8.06
C LEU A 100 12.41 10.86 9.09
N SER A 101 12.67 11.54 10.21
CA SER A 101 13.50 10.98 11.29
C SER A 101 12.91 9.69 11.82
N ASN A 102 13.76 8.71 12.12
CA ASN A 102 13.39 7.39 12.67
C ASN A 102 12.48 6.53 11.78
N HIS A 103 12.45 6.79 10.47
CA HIS A 103 11.64 6.06 9.51
C HIS A 103 12.47 5.18 8.56
N GLU A 104 13.74 4.90 8.86
CA GLU A 104 14.67 4.28 7.93
C GLU A 104 14.17 2.92 7.41
N ALA A 105 13.68 2.05 8.28
CA ALA A 105 13.18 0.73 7.89
C ALA A 105 11.91 0.83 7.03
N ILE A 106 10.93 1.62 7.46
CA ILE A 106 9.68 1.77 6.71
C ILE A 106 9.89 2.55 5.41
N SER A 107 10.81 3.54 5.40
CA SER A 107 11.19 4.27 4.20
C SER A 107 11.80 3.33 3.15
N ALA A 108 12.71 2.43 3.55
CA ALA A 108 13.30 1.44 2.66
C ALA A 108 12.23 0.55 2.01
N ALA A 109 11.29 0.03 2.82
CA ALA A 109 10.20 -0.81 2.31
C ALA A 109 9.28 -0.04 1.34
N LYS A 110 8.88 1.18 1.70
CA LYS A 110 7.92 1.99 0.92
C LYS A 110 8.54 2.53 -0.38
N SER A 111 9.81 2.97 -0.36
CA SER A 111 10.56 3.30 -1.59
C SER A 111 10.73 2.07 -2.48
N GLY A 112 10.95 0.89 -1.88
CA GLY A 112 11.03 -0.39 -2.60
C GLY A 112 9.73 -0.71 -3.35
N ILE A 113 8.55 -0.46 -2.75
CA ILE A 113 7.25 -0.63 -3.41
C ILE A 113 7.14 0.28 -4.64
N GLU A 114 7.57 1.52 -4.57
CA GLU A 114 7.53 2.46 -5.69
C GLU A 114 8.43 2.01 -6.86
N GLY A 115 9.66 1.57 -6.55
CA GLY A 115 10.57 1.00 -7.53
C GLY A 115 10.05 -0.28 -8.17
N PHE A 116 9.51 -1.18 -7.34
CA PHE A 116 8.87 -2.42 -7.77
C PHE A 116 7.69 -2.15 -8.71
N ALA A 117 6.79 -1.24 -8.35
CA ALA A 117 5.62 -0.91 -9.14
C ALA A 117 5.97 -0.31 -10.51
N ARG A 118 6.99 0.57 -10.58
CA ARG A 118 7.48 1.13 -11.86
C ARG A 118 8.02 0.03 -12.78
N SER A 119 8.82 -0.89 -12.25
CA SER A 119 9.37 -2.00 -13.01
C SER A 119 8.28 -2.97 -13.48
N ALA A 120 7.33 -3.28 -12.61
CA ALA A 120 6.18 -4.13 -12.93
C ALA A 120 5.31 -3.50 -14.02
N ALA A 121 5.02 -2.19 -13.93
CA ALA A 121 4.30 -1.46 -14.97
C ALA A 121 4.95 -1.61 -16.35
N ALA A 122 6.28 -1.50 -16.43
CA ALA A 122 7.02 -1.70 -17.68
C ALA A 122 6.92 -3.14 -18.18
N THR A 123 7.07 -4.13 -17.30
CA THR A 123 7.05 -5.56 -17.64
C THR A 123 5.70 -5.98 -18.22
N TYR A 124 4.62 -5.53 -17.62
CA TYR A 124 3.26 -5.95 -17.96
C TYR A 124 2.49 -4.97 -18.86
N ALA A 125 3.15 -3.93 -19.37
CA ALA A 125 2.55 -2.98 -20.30
C ALA A 125 1.96 -3.65 -21.55
N LYS A 126 2.63 -4.68 -22.07
CA LYS A 126 2.16 -5.49 -23.21
C LYS A 126 0.84 -6.24 -22.95
N ASP A 127 0.56 -6.55 -21.71
CA ASP A 127 -0.67 -7.20 -21.26
C ASP A 127 -1.74 -6.17 -20.86
N ASN A 128 -1.45 -4.87 -21.06
CA ASN A 128 -2.28 -3.74 -20.67
C ASN A 128 -2.63 -3.74 -19.17
N LEU A 129 -1.74 -4.31 -18.32
CA LEU A 129 -1.85 -4.25 -16.87
C LEU A 129 -1.22 -2.96 -16.37
N ARG A 130 -2.03 -2.12 -15.76
CA ARG A 130 -1.57 -0.89 -15.11
C ARG A 130 -1.17 -1.16 -13.66
N VAL A 131 -0.04 -0.61 -13.22
CA VAL A 131 0.46 -0.77 -11.85
C VAL A 131 0.79 0.60 -11.28
N ASN A 132 0.10 1.01 -10.23
CA ASN A 132 0.28 2.31 -9.61
C ASN A 132 0.39 2.20 -8.08
N VAL A 133 0.88 3.25 -7.47
CA VAL A 133 1.09 3.36 -6.03
C VAL A 133 0.36 4.58 -5.50
N ILE A 134 -0.26 4.46 -4.34
CA ILE A 134 -0.76 5.58 -3.55
C ILE A 134 0.22 5.78 -2.38
N ALA A 135 0.65 7.02 -2.16
CA ALA A 135 1.52 7.41 -1.06
C ALA A 135 0.77 8.36 -0.11
N PRO A 136 0.07 7.83 0.89
CA PRO A 136 -0.58 8.65 1.89
C PRO A 136 0.42 9.20 2.91
N SER A 137 0.01 10.26 3.59
CA SER A 137 0.58 10.67 4.86
C SER A 137 -0.11 9.95 6.02
N ILE A 138 -0.04 10.51 7.23
CA ILE A 138 -0.71 9.92 8.38
C ILE A 138 -2.23 9.93 8.20
N MET A 139 -2.83 8.77 8.39
CA MET A 139 -4.26 8.53 8.24
C MET A 139 -4.86 8.17 9.60
N ASP A 140 -6.07 8.61 9.90
CA ASP A 140 -6.82 8.15 11.08
C ASP A 140 -7.30 6.72 10.83
N SER A 141 -6.60 5.77 11.44
CA SER A 141 -6.80 4.34 11.25
C SER A 141 -6.32 3.56 12.49
N ASN A 142 -6.68 2.29 12.58
CA ASN A 142 -6.19 1.41 13.64
C ASN A 142 -4.65 1.34 13.69
N MET A 143 -3.98 1.43 12.54
CA MET A 143 -2.52 1.37 12.42
C MET A 143 -1.83 2.59 13.06
N SER A 144 -2.46 3.76 13.00
CA SER A 144 -1.91 5.04 13.50
C SER A 144 -2.36 5.39 14.92
N GLN A 145 -3.22 4.59 15.56
CA GLN A 145 -3.78 4.90 16.88
C GLN A 145 -2.71 5.23 17.93
N LYS A 146 -1.58 4.50 17.94
CA LYS A 146 -0.49 4.76 18.88
C LYS A 146 0.18 6.11 18.62
N ILE A 147 0.29 6.51 17.37
CA ILE A 147 0.89 7.80 16.96
C ILE A 147 -0.06 8.94 17.29
N LEU A 148 -1.35 8.74 17.08
CA LEU A 148 -2.42 9.73 17.28
C LEU A 148 -3.11 9.58 18.64
N SER A 149 -2.42 9.06 19.65
CA SER A 149 -3.01 8.67 20.93
C SER A 149 -3.36 9.85 21.85
N THR A 150 -2.79 11.02 21.63
CA THR A 150 -3.04 12.24 22.43
C THR A 150 -3.51 13.38 21.52
N GLU A 151 -4.27 14.33 22.11
CA GLU A 151 -4.72 15.52 21.35
C GLU A 151 -3.53 16.32 20.84
N THR A 152 -2.48 16.48 21.64
CA THR A 152 -1.25 17.16 21.22
C THR A 152 -0.61 16.48 20.01
N ALA A 153 -0.51 15.14 20.00
CA ALA A 153 0.03 14.40 18.87
C ALA A 153 -0.84 14.54 17.62
N ARG A 154 -2.16 14.58 17.78
CA ARG A 154 -3.11 14.83 16.67
C ARG A 154 -2.92 16.23 16.10
N GLU A 155 -2.86 17.27 16.94
CA GLU A 155 -2.64 18.65 16.48
C GLU A 155 -1.27 18.83 15.81
N VAL A 156 -0.21 18.24 16.34
CA VAL A 156 1.11 18.24 15.69
C VAL A 156 1.03 17.58 14.31
N SER A 157 0.44 16.39 14.23
CA SER A 157 0.27 15.66 12.97
C SER A 157 -0.56 16.45 11.96
N LYS A 158 -1.65 17.05 12.37
CA LYS A 158 -2.51 17.89 11.55
C LYS A 158 -1.74 19.08 10.97
N ASN A 159 -0.99 19.79 11.83
CA ASN A 159 -0.26 21.01 11.46
C ASN A 159 1.00 20.76 10.63
N MET A 160 1.44 19.49 10.49
CA MET A 160 2.48 19.12 9.53
C MET A 160 2.02 19.25 8.08
N HIS A 161 0.71 19.21 7.82
CA HIS A 161 0.15 19.22 6.47
C HIS A 161 -0.22 20.64 6.04
N PRO A 162 0.15 21.07 4.83
CA PRO A 162 -0.35 22.31 4.24
C PRO A 162 -1.88 22.43 4.26
N ILE A 163 -2.58 21.34 3.92
CA ILE A 163 -4.01 21.21 4.23
C ILE A 163 -4.11 20.67 5.65
N ALA A 164 -4.41 21.52 6.62
CA ALA A 164 -4.39 21.22 8.05
C ALA A 164 -5.46 20.17 8.44
N LYS A 165 -5.20 18.91 8.08
CA LYS A 165 -6.07 17.76 8.28
C LYS A 165 -5.23 16.49 8.52
N ILE A 166 -5.72 15.58 9.35
CA ILE A 166 -5.28 14.17 9.36
C ILE A 166 -6.15 13.46 8.32
N GLY A 167 -5.52 12.74 7.40
CA GLY A 167 -6.25 12.01 6.36
C GLY A 167 -7.15 10.91 6.93
N ASP A 168 -8.14 10.50 6.16
CA ASP A 168 -9.00 9.35 6.48
C ASP A 168 -9.32 8.52 5.22
N SER A 169 -10.06 7.44 5.39
CA SER A 169 -10.37 6.54 4.27
C SER A 169 -11.16 7.20 3.14
N SER A 170 -11.93 8.26 3.42
CA SER A 170 -12.68 8.99 2.40
C SER A 170 -11.77 9.80 1.46
N ASP A 171 -10.56 10.12 1.88
CA ASP A 171 -9.55 10.76 1.04
C ASP A 171 -8.88 9.76 0.06
N ILE A 172 -8.79 8.50 0.44
CA ILE A 172 -8.06 7.46 -0.30
C ILE A 172 -8.98 6.65 -1.24
N ILE A 173 -10.17 6.27 -0.78
CA ILE A 173 -11.10 5.43 -1.54
C ILE A 173 -11.40 5.98 -2.96
N PRO A 174 -11.64 7.28 -3.16
CA PRO A 174 -11.85 7.83 -4.50
C PRO A 174 -10.66 7.61 -5.44
N VAL A 175 -9.42 7.73 -4.92
CA VAL A 175 -8.20 7.53 -5.71
C VAL A 175 -8.03 6.06 -6.09
N ILE A 176 -8.32 5.11 -5.16
CA ILE A 176 -8.31 3.67 -5.46
C ILE A 176 -9.32 3.38 -6.57
N LYS A 177 -10.56 3.84 -6.42
CA LYS A 177 -11.63 3.62 -7.40
C LYS A 177 -11.25 4.16 -8.77
N TRP A 178 -10.70 5.36 -8.83
CA TRP A 178 -10.24 5.96 -10.08
C TRP A 178 -9.11 5.16 -10.71
N LEU A 179 -8.08 4.75 -9.95
CA LEU A 179 -6.97 3.95 -10.48
C LEU A 179 -7.41 2.57 -10.98
N LEU A 180 -8.44 1.98 -10.39
CA LEU A 180 -9.00 0.70 -10.85
C LEU A 180 -9.92 0.85 -12.06
N SER A 181 -10.46 2.04 -12.30
CA SER A 181 -11.45 2.28 -13.35
C SER A 181 -10.83 2.54 -14.73
N PRO A 182 -11.62 2.45 -15.81
CA PRO A 182 -11.19 2.81 -17.16
C PRO A 182 -10.80 4.27 -17.35
N GLU A 183 -11.26 5.19 -16.49
CA GLU A 183 -10.90 6.61 -16.56
C GLU A 183 -9.40 6.84 -16.33
N ALA A 184 -8.71 5.91 -15.63
CA ALA A 184 -7.26 5.95 -15.42
C ALA A 184 -6.48 5.14 -16.48
N LYS A 185 -7.06 4.84 -17.64
CA LYS A 185 -6.45 3.96 -18.67
C LYS A 185 -5.07 4.41 -19.18
N TRP A 186 -4.71 5.68 -19.00
CA TRP A 186 -3.42 6.24 -19.41
C TRP A 186 -2.46 6.47 -18.23
N VAL A 187 -2.79 5.92 -17.05
CA VAL A 187 -2.01 6.10 -15.81
C VAL A 187 -1.43 4.77 -15.38
N THR A 188 -0.10 4.63 -15.47
CA THR A 188 0.65 3.46 -15.01
C THR A 188 2.06 3.85 -14.55
N GLY A 189 2.64 3.11 -13.62
CA GLY A 189 3.97 3.37 -13.07
C GLY A 189 4.05 4.61 -12.16
N GLN A 190 2.91 5.18 -11.77
CA GLN A 190 2.86 6.43 -11.01
C GLN A 190 2.76 6.17 -9.50
N THR A 191 3.39 7.06 -8.72
CA THR A 191 3.16 7.22 -7.28
C THR A 191 2.33 8.49 -7.08
N ILE A 192 1.11 8.32 -6.58
CA ILE A 192 0.17 9.42 -6.33
C ILE A 192 0.16 9.73 -4.84
N HIS A 193 0.65 10.91 -4.48
CA HIS A 193 0.63 11.39 -3.10
C HIS A 193 -0.76 11.89 -2.72
N VAL A 194 -1.29 11.34 -1.62
CA VAL A 194 -2.55 11.75 -0.99
C VAL A 194 -2.23 12.12 0.46
N ASP A 195 -1.66 13.29 0.64
CA ASP A 195 -0.92 13.66 1.84
C ASP A 195 -1.15 15.10 2.32
N GLY A 196 -2.20 15.75 1.84
CA GLY A 196 -2.49 17.14 2.18
C GLY A 196 -1.38 18.13 1.80
N GLY A 197 -0.51 17.76 0.85
CA GLY A 197 0.61 18.57 0.38
C GLY A 197 1.91 18.41 1.18
N LEU A 198 1.97 17.50 2.15
CA LEU A 198 3.13 17.35 3.05
C LEU A 198 4.43 17.06 2.28
N SER A 199 4.40 16.27 1.21
CA SER A 199 5.61 15.92 0.45
C SER A 199 6.10 17.02 -0.48
N THR A 200 5.23 17.86 -1.02
CA THR A 200 5.56 18.71 -2.17
C THR A 200 5.31 20.21 -1.97
N VAL A 201 4.45 20.56 -1.02
CA VAL A 201 4.04 21.96 -0.80
C VAL A 201 4.70 22.53 0.45
N LYS A 202 5.28 23.72 0.33
CA LYS A 202 5.77 24.51 1.46
C LYS A 202 4.87 25.75 1.61
N PRO A 203 3.95 25.78 2.58
CA PRO A 203 3.14 26.98 2.82
C PRO A 203 4.03 28.13 3.28
N ARG A 204 3.58 29.36 3.03
CA ARG A 204 4.25 30.60 3.47
C ARG A 204 4.12 30.81 4.97
#